data_c1ad58b84c8a425d46a07665b92ddee6
#
_entry.id   c1ad58b84c8a425d46a07665b92ddee6
#
_cell.length_a   1.000
_cell.length_b   1.000
_cell.length_c   1.000
_cell.angle_alpha   90.00
_cell.angle_beta   90.00
_cell.angle_gamma   90.00
#
_symmetry.space_group_name_H-M   'P 1'
#
loop_
_entity.id
_entity.type
_entity.pdbx_description
1 polymer ?
#
loop_
_entity_poly.entity_id
_entity_poly.type
_entity_poly.pdbx_seq_one_letter_code
_entity_poly.pdbx_strand_id
1 'polypeptide(L)'
;MSWLWPDYINRDLPLTEKERKVVYRDAWKLWWANKWNMALHLTFCLVCLFAMLNAADFGGWLASSVGIGGFPHKACRAASLLFVLIAAAVVIRAVLGRYRFAPCVYRATRRQGYDVCGKCGYWLKGLSDEIKRCPECGAAREALPTSQSV
;
A
#
# COMPACT_ATOMS: atom_id res chain seq x y z
N MET A 1 14.60 -4.32 -6.11
CA MET A 1 13.12 -4.38 -5.84
C MET A 1 12.94 -4.69 -4.38
N SER A 2 12.30 -3.81 -3.61
CA SER A 2 12.06 -4.10 -2.20
C SER A 2 10.90 -5.09 -2.11
N TRP A 3 11.09 -6.22 -1.46
CA TRP A 3 10.09 -7.25 -1.22
C TRP A 3 8.81 -6.71 -0.53
N LEU A 4 8.94 -5.60 0.19
CA LEU A 4 7.85 -4.95 0.94
C LEU A 4 6.85 -4.18 0.07
N TRP A 5 7.24 -3.74 -1.13
CA TRP A 5 6.37 -2.95 -1.99
C TRP A 5 6.20 -3.66 -3.33
N PRO A 6 5.00 -4.21 -3.62
CA PRO A 6 4.71 -4.76 -4.94
C PRO A 6 4.86 -3.67 -6.00
N ASP A 7 5.32 -4.05 -7.18
CA ASP A 7 5.36 -3.15 -8.32
C ASP A 7 3.93 -2.88 -8.79
N TYR A 8 3.42 -1.69 -8.48
CA TYR A 8 2.08 -1.26 -8.89
C TYR A 8 2.05 -0.72 -10.31
N ILE A 9 3.21 -0.49 -10.92
CA ILE A 9 3.32 -0.02 -12.30
C ILE A 9 3.31 -1.25 -13.20
N ASN A 10 2.38 -1.28 -14.17
CA ASN A 10 2.34 -2.34 -15.16
C ASN A 10 3.71 -2.46 -15.86
N ARG A 11 4.23 -3.68 -15.98
CA ARG A 11 5.54 -3.95 -16.59
C ARG A 11 5.58 -3.63 -18.07
N ASP A 12 4.41 -3.68 -18.74
CA ASP A 12 4.29 -3.39 -20.17
C ASP A 12 4.41 -1.89 -20.50
N LEU A 13 4.35 -1.03 -19.47
CA LEU A 13 4.55 0.41 -19.65
C LEU A 13 6.02 0.69 -19.97
N PRO A 14 6.30 1.42 -21.07
CA PRO A 14 7.65 1.76 -21.53
C PRO A 14 8.27 2.87 -20.66
N LEU A 15 8.21 2.70 -19.35
CA LEU A 15 8.78 3.63 -18.37
C LEU A 15 10.23 3.28 -18.10
N THR A 16 11.09 4.26 -18.23
CA THR A 16 12.48 4.14 -17.78
C THR A 16 12.56 4.05 -16.25
N GLU A 17 13.65 3.52 -15.72
CA GLU A 17 13.88 3.47 -14.26
C GLU A 17 13.84 4.86 -13.61
N LYS A 18 14.25 5.90 -14.33
CA LYS A 18 14.19 7.29 -13.84
C LYS A 18 12.74 7.76 -13.71
N GLU A 19 11.92 7.50 -14.72
CA GLU A 19 10.48 7.85 -14.72
C GLU A 19 9.72 7.08 -13.67
N ARG A 20 10.00 5.78 -13.48
CA ARG A 20 9.42 4.98 -12.38
C ARG A 20 9.70 5.62 -11.02
N LYS A 21 10.92 6.05 -10.76
CA LYS A 21 11.27 6.75 -9.51
C LYS A 21 10.50 8.07 -9.34
N VAL A 22 10.31 8.83 -10.42
CA VAL A 22 9.52 10.07 -10.40
C VAL A 22 8.06 9.76 -10.08
N VAL A 23 7.46 8.76 -10.74
CA VAL A 23 6.08 8.33 -10.48
C VAL A 23 5.89 7.95 -9.00
N TYR A 24 6.78 7.14 -8.44
CA TYR A 24 6.69 6.76 -7.02
C TYR A 24 6.85 7.95 -6.07
N ARG A 25 7.77 8.86 -6.37
CA ARG A 25 7.94 10.10 -5.58
C ARG A 25 6.68 10.97 -5.59
N ASP A 26 6.06 11.12 -6.75
CA ASP A 26 4.84 11.91 -6.89
C ASP A 26 3.62 11.18 -6.30
N ALA A 27 3.56 9.86 -6.39
CA ALA A 27 2.57 9.06 -5.68
C ALA A 27 2.66 9.23 -4.16
N TRP A 28 3.87 9.26 -3.60
CA TRP A 28 4.10 9.54 -2.19
C TRP A 28 3.59 10.93 -1.78
N LYS A 29 3.88 11.96 -2.59
CA LYS A 29 3.34 13.31 -2.32
C LYS A 29 1.81 13.32 -2.31
N LEU A 30 1.18 12.65 -3.29
CA LEU A 30 -0.27 12.52 -3.35
C LEU A 30 -0.84 11.77 -2.15
N TRP A 31 -0.15 10.73 -1.68
CA TRP A 31 -0.58 9.93 -0.54
C TRP A 31 -0.55 10.75 0.76
N TRP A 32 0.54 11.49 1.00
CA TRP A 32 0.70 12.36 2.17
C TRP A 32 -0.18 13.62 2.13
N ALA A 33 -0.52 14.13 0.95
CA ALA A 33 -1.44 15.25 0.81
C ALA A 33 -2.87 14.92 1.28
N ASN A 34 -3.24 13.64 1.36
CA ASN A 34 -4.54 13.23 1.82
C ASN A 34 -4.54 13.04 3.35
N LYS A 35 -5.22 13.98 4.06
CA LYS A 35 -5.35 13.97 5.53
C LYS A 35 -5.91 12.66 6.11
N TRP A 36 -6.76 11.96 5.37
CA TRP A 36 -7.31 10.67 5.79
C TRP A 36 -6.26 9.55 5.77
N ASN A 37 -5.33 9.58 4.82
CA ASN A 37 -4.23 8.64 4.79
C ASN A 37 -3.26 8.88 5.95
N MET A 38 -2.99 10.15 6.27
CA MET A 38 -2.19 10.52 7.44
C MET A 38 -2.84 10.06 8.75
N ALA A 39 -4.14 10.34 8.92
CA ALA A 39 -4.89 9.92 10.10
C ALA A 39 -4.85 8.39 10.27
N LEU A 40 -5.12 7.65 9.18
CA LEU A 40 -5.07 6.19 9.17
C LEU A 40 -3.69 5.65 9.54
N HIS A 41 -2.63 6.25 9.00
CA HIS A 41 -1.26 5.85 9.30
C HIS A 41 -0.91 6.10 10.78
N LEU A 42 -1.28 7.27 11.29
CA LEU A 42 -1.06 7.62 12.70
C LEU A 42 -1.80 6.68 13.64
N THR A 43 -3.08 6.42 13.37
CA THR A 43 -3.90 5.46 14.14
C THR A 43 -3.25 4.08 14.13
N PHE A 44 -2.81 3.62 12.97
CA PHE A 44 -2.13 2.34 12.83
C PHE A 44 -0.83 2.28 13.67
N CYS A 45 0.00 3.32 13.61
CA CYS A 45 1.22 3.42 14.42
C CYS A 45 0.92 3.39 15.92
N LEU A 46 -0.12 4.10 16.38
CA LEU A 46 -0.56 4.09 17.77
C LEU A 46 -1.04 2.71 18.20
N VAL A 47 -1.82 2.01 17.38
CA VAL A 47 -2.27 0.63 17.67
C VAL A 47 -1.08 -0.33 17.75
N CYS A 48 -0.13 -0.23 16.83
CA CYS A 48 1.09 -1.04 16.88
C CYS A 48 1.91 -0.76 18.14
N LEU A 49 2.08 0.52 18.51
CA LEU A 49 2.79 0.91 19.72
C LEU A 49 2.09 0.34 20.97
N PHE A 50 0.77 0.49 21.07
CA PHE A 50 -0.02 -0.07 22.16
C PHE A 50 0.13 -1.59 22.24
N ALA A 51 0.03 -2.30 21.11
CA ALA A 51 0.21 -3.74 21.04
C ALA A 51 1.64 -4.15 21.46
N MET A 52 2.66 -3.38 21.08
CA MET A 52 4.05 -3.64 21.49
C MET A 52 4.25 -3.46 23.00
N LEU A 53 3.65 -2.42 23.60
CA LEU A 53 3.76 -2.16 25.03
C LEU A 53 3.08 -3.28 25.87
N ASN A 54 2.01 -3.85 25.35
CA ASN A 54 1.24 -4.92 26.02
C ASN A 54 1.64 -6.34 25.58
N ALA A 55 2.62 -6.49 24.69
CA ALA A 55 3.00 -7.80 24.14
C ALA A 55 3.47 -8.81 25.20
N ALA A 56 4.06 -8.34 26.30
CA ALA A 56 4.51 -9.20 27.39
C ALA A 56 3.33 -9.83 28.14
N ASP A 57 2.32 -9.01 28.46
CA ASP A 57 1.13 -9.46 29.20
C ASP A 57 0.27 -10.38 28.34
N PHE A 58 0.09 -10.04 27.06
CA PHE A 58 -0.63 -10.87 26.11
C PHE A 58 0.04 -12.23 25.88
N GLY A 59 1.38 -12.26 25.74
CA GLY A 59 2.15 -13.48 25.61
C GLY A 59 2.06 -14.38 26.86
N GLY A 60 2.09 -13.78 28.04
CA GLY A 60 1.90 -14.48 29.31
C GLY A 60 0.51 -15.09 29.47
N TRP A 61 -0.52 -14.33 29.11
CA TRP A 61 -1.91 -14.79 29.12
C TRP A 61 -2.13 -15.95 28.12
N LEU A 62 -1.60 -15.83 26.91
CA LEU A 62 -1.71 -16.88 25.90
C LEU A 62 -1.03 -18.18 26.34
N ALA A 63 0.17 -18.09 26.89
CA ALA A 63 0.91 -19.26 27.38
C ALA A 63 0.17 -19.99 28.52
N SER A 64 -0.45 -19.24 29.44
CA SER A 64 -1.28 -19.81 30.50
C SER A 64 -2.55 -20.47 29.98
N SER A 65 -3.20 -19.89 28.96
CA SER A 65 -4.43 -20.41 28.36
C SER A 65 -4.23 -21.71 27.60
N VAL A 66 -3.04 -21.91 27.02
CA VAL A 66 -2.68 -23.14 26.27
C VAL A 66 -2.04 -24.20 27.17
N GLY A 67 -1.87 -23.94 28.48
CA GLY A 67 -1.29 -24.89 29.45
C GLY A 67 0.21 -25.14 29.26
N ILE A 68 0.91 -24.31 28.51
CA ILE A 68 2.36 -24.40 28.32
C ILE A 68 3.05 -23.71 29.51
N GLY A 69 3.01 -24.38 30.68
CA GLY A 69 3.73 -23.96 31.87
C GLY A 69 5.23 -24.17 31.68
N GLY A 70 6.03 -23.12 31.97
CA GLY A 70 7.49 -23.21 31.96
C GLY A 70 8.21 -22.52 30.81
N PHE A 71 7.50 -21.89 29.88
CA PHE A 71 8.17 -21.07 28.86
C PHE A 71 8.74 -19.80 29.48
N PRO A 72 10.01 -19.46 29.21
CA PRO A 72 10.60 -18.26 29.79
C PRO A 72 9.87 -17.01 29.28
N HIS A 73 9.49 -16.12 30.20
CA HIS A 73 8.78 -14.86 29.91
C HIS A 73 9.40 -14.05 28.74
N LYS A 74 10.73 -14.14 28.60
CA LYS A 74 11.48 -13.50 27.51
C LYS A 74 11.13 -14.09 26.13
N ALA A 75 10.94 -15.40 26.03
CA ALA A 75 10.58 -16.06 24.77
C ALA A 75 9.14 -15.73 24.35
N CYS A 76 8.19 -15.72 25.29
CA CYS A 76 6.81 -15.32 25.01
C CYS A 76 6.71 -13.87 24.52
N ARG A 77 7.48 -12.97 25.13
CA ARG A 77 7.55 -11.57 24.73
C ARG A 77 8.12 -11.42 23.31
N ALA A 78 9.22 -12.10 23.01
CA ALA A 78 9.84 -12.07 21.70
C ALA A 78 8.89 -12.61 20.60
N ALA A 79 8.20 -13.74 20.88
CA ALA A 79 7.23 -14.31 19.94
C ALA A 79 6.03 -13.38 19.70
N SER A 80 5.49 -12.74 20.73
CA SER A 80 4.38 -11.78 20.60
C SER A 80 4.80 -10.55 19.81
N LEU A 81 5.99 -10.01 20.06
CA LEU A 81 6.52 -8.88 19.28
C LEU A 81 6.69 -9.26 17.81
N LEU A 82 7.25 -10.42 17.51
CA LEU A 82 7.42 -10.91 16.17
C LEU A 82 6.07 -11.08 15.46
N PHE A 83 5.08 -11.64 16.13
CA PHE A 83 3.72 -11.79 15.60
C PHE A 83 3.09 -10.43 15.27
N VAL A 84 3.18 -9.44 16.16
CA VAL A 84 2.68 -8.08 15.94
C VAL A 84 3.36 -7.45 14.72
N LEU A 85 4.68 -7.57 14.60
CA LEU A 85 5.43 -7.04 13.45
C LEU A 85 5.02 -7.69 12.12
N ILE A 86 4.85 -9.00 12.10
CA ILE A 86 4.40 -9.72 10.90
C ILE A 86 2.97 -9.31 10.54
N ALA A 87 2.06 -9.29 11.51
CA ALA A 87 0.68 -8.87 11.28
C ALA A 87 0.61 -7.43 10.77
N ALA A 88 1.39 -6.52 11.35
CA ALA A 88 1.51 -5.15 10.90
C ALA A 88 2.02 -5.06 9.44
N ALA A 89 3.07 -5.81 9.11
CA ALA A 89 3.62 -5.84 7.75
C ALA A 89 2.58 -6.36 6.72
N VAL A 90 1.81 -7.40 7.07
CA VAL A 90 0.75 -7.95 6.23
C VAL A 90 -0.37 -6.92 6.01
N VAL A 91 -0.82 -6.26 7.07
CA VAL A 91 -1.87 -5.23 6.98
C VAL A 91 -1.41 -4.03 6.15
N ILE A 92 -0.18 -3.54 6.38
CA ILE A 92 0.40 -2.45 5.58
C ILE A 92 0.42 -2.84 4.10
N ARG A 93 0.92 -4.04 3.80
CA ARG A 93 1.02 -4.51 2.42
C ARG A 93 -0.35 -4.70 1.76
N ALA A 94 -1.27 -5.39 2.41
CA ALA A 94 -2.56 -5.77 1.82
C ALA A 94 -3.53 -4.60 1.74
N VAL A 95 -3.67 -3.82 2.81
CA VAL A 95 -4.69 -2.78 2.92
C VAL A 95 -4.15 -1.43 2.44
N LEU A 96 -3.08 -0.94 3.05
CA LEU A 96 -2.55 0.39 2.72
C LEU A 96 -1.91 0.42 1.34
N GLY A 97 -1.16 -0.62 0.97
CA GLY A 97 -0.52 -0.71 -0.33
C GLY A 97 -1.54 -0.80 -1.46
N ARG A 98 -2.37 -1.84 -1.45
CA ARG A 98 -3.26 -2.13 -2.58
C ARG A 98 -4.43 -1.16 -2.71
N TYR A 99 -5.08 -0.81 -1.59
CA TYR A 99 -6.32 -0.01 -1.66
C TYR A 99 -6.09 1.49 -1.58
N ARG A 100 -4.98 1.94 -1.01
CA ARG A 100 -4.73 3.36 -0.80
C ARG A 100 -3.56 3.92 -1.60
N PHE A 101 -2.44 3.20 -1.65
CA PHE A 101 -1.24 3.67 -2.34
C PHE A 101 -1.28 3.41 -3.85
N ALA A 102 -1.77 2.25 -4.30
CA ALA A 102 -1.86 1.92 -5.71
C ALA A 102 -2.64 2.97 -6.54
N PRO A 103 -3.81 3.49 -6.11
CA PRO A 103 -4.48 4.56 -6.83
C PRO A 103 -3.66 5.85 -6.94
N CYS A 104 -2.81 6.16 -5.95
CA CYS A 104 -1.90 7.31 -6.04
C CYS A 104 -0.83 7.09 -7.10
N VAL A 105 -0.30 5.86 -7.21
CA VAL A 105 0.65 5.48 -8.26
C VAL A 105 0.01 5.61 -9.64
N TYR A 106 -1.21 5.11 -9.83
CA TYR A 106 -1.92 5.22 -11.11
C TYR A 106 -2.19 6.67 -11.51
N ARG A 107 -2.59 7.52 -10.56
CA ARG A 107 -2.76 8.96 -10.80
C ARG A 107 -1.44 9.64 -11.13
N ALA A 108 -0.36 9.28 -10.46
CA ALA A 108 0.97 9.82 -10.75
C ALA A 108 1.44 9.39 -12.16
N THR A 109 1.21 8.13 -12.55
CA THR A 109 1.52 7.61 -13.90
C THR A 109 0.74 8.38 -14.97
N ARG A 110 -0.54 8.69 -14.72
CA ARG A 110 -1.35 9.50 -15.64
C ARG A 110 -0.83 10.93 -15.79
N ARG A 111 -0.30 11.53 -14.70
CA ARG A 111 0.34 12.86 -14.77
C ARG A 111 1.57 12.90 -15.66
N GLN A 112 2.24 11.75 -15.84
CA GLN A 112 3.35 11.60 -16.77
C GLN A 112 2.90 11.36 -18.23
N GLY A 113 1.58 11.44 -18.50
CA GLY A 113 1.03 11.28 -19.85
C GLY A 113 0.68 9.85 -20.26
N TYR A 114 0.81 8.89 -19.36
CA TYR A 114 0.43 7.50 -19.66
C TYR A 114 -1.05 7.25 -19.36
N ASP A 115 -1.80 6.78 -20.35
CA ASP A 115 -3.22 6.47 -20.20
C ASP A 115 -3.40 5.12 -19.48
N VAL A 116 -3.49 5.17 -18.19
CA VAL A 116 -3.73 4.01 -17.31
C VAL A 116 -5.04 4.18 -16.55
N CYS A 117 -5.72 3.09 -16.26
CA CYS A 117 -6.93 3.11 -15.45
C CYS A 117 -6.62 3.57 -14.02
N GLY A 118 -7.31 4.61 -13.54
CA GLY A 118 -7.12 5.17 -12.19
C GLY A 118 -7.48 4.20 -11.05
N LYS A 119 -8.23 3.11 -11.35
CA LYS A 119 -8.68 2.13 -10.36
C LYS A 119 -7.81 0.88 -10.31
N CYS A 120 -7.46 0.29 -11.46
CA CYS A 120 -6.74 -0.99 -11.51
C CYS A 120 -5.34 -0.90 -12.14
N GLY A 121 -4.95 0.25 -12.69
CA GLY A 121 -3.63 0.43 -13.32
C GLY A 121 -3.48 -0.19 -14.71
N TYR A 122 -4.58 -0.74 -15.29
CA TYR A 122 -4.54 -1.31 -16.63
C TYR A 122 -4.15 -0.24 -17.66
N TRP A 123 -3.25 -0.59 -18.58
CA TRP A 123 -2.79 0.31 -19.63
C TRP A 123 -3.82 0.40 -20.75
N LEU A 124 -4.38 1.58 -20.97
CA LEU A 124 -5.48 1.83 -21.90
C LEU A 124 -5.02 2.21 -23.32
N LYS A 125 -3.71 2.13 -23.60
CA LYS A 125 -3.14 2.45 -24.91
C LYS A 125 -3.76 1.58 -26.02
N GLY A 126 -4.15 2.23 -27.09
CA GLY A 126 -4.73 1.55 -28.27
C GLY A 126 -6.21 1.25 -28.16
N LEU A 127 -6.84 1.57 -27.04
CA LEU A 127 -8.29 1.54 -26.93
C LEU A 127 -8.88 2.79 -27.58
N SER A 128 -9.92 2.61 -28.43
CA SER A 128 -10.59 3.73 -29.08
C SER A 128 -11.20 4.65 -28.01
N ASP A 129 -11.32 5.95 -28.32
CA ASP A 129 -11.91 6.93 -27.40
C ASP A 129 -13.40 6.69 -27.14
N GLU A 130 -14.05 5.86 -27.94
CA GLU A 130 -15.43 5.41 -27.75
C GLU A 130 -15.56 4.50 -26.53
N ILE A 131 -14.50 3.82 -26.11
CA ILE A 131 -14.50 2.94 -24.95
C ILE A 131 -14.41 3.78 -23.68
N LYS A 132 -15.58 4.04 -23.11
CA LYS A 132 -15.74 4.86 -21.89
C LYS A 132 -15.45 4.12 -20.58
N ARG A 133 -15.21 2.82 -20.63
CA ARG A 133 -14.96 1.98 -19.44
C ARG A 133 -13.72 1.13 -19.60
N CYS A 134 -13.01 0.93 -18.50
CA CYS A 134 -11.87 0.02 -18.46
C CYS A 134 -12.35 -1.42 -18.71
N PRO A 135 -11.73 -2.17 -19.65
CA PRO A 135 -12.12 -3.55 -19.95
C PRO A 135 -11.86 -4.52 -18.79
N GLU A 136 -10.87 -4.22 -17.94
CA GLU A 136 -10.48 -5.09 -16.83
C GLU A 136 -11.37 -4.91 -15.58
N CYS A 137 -11.69 -3.69 -15.19
CA CYS A 137 -12.37 -3.43 -13.93
C CYS A 137 -13.73 -2.71 -14.08
N GLY A 138 -14.15 -2.39 -15.30
CA GLY A 138 -15.40 -1.70 -15.61
C GLY A 138 -15.47 -0.24 -15.11
N ALA A 139 -14.41 0.31 -14.52
CA ALA A 139 -14.38 1.69 -14.07
C ALA A 139 -14.48 2.67 -15.24
N ALA A 140 -15.13 3.81 -15.03
CA ALA A 140 -15.18 4.86 -16.04
C ALA A 140 -13.77 5.35 -16.40
N ARG A 141 -13.53 5.55 -17.70
CA ARG A 141 -12.29 6.15 -18.21
C ARG A 141 -12.37 7.65 -17.96
N GLU A 142 -11.55 8.14 -17.06
CA GLU A 142 -11.40 9.57 -16.87
C GLU A 142 -10.53 10.16 -18.00
N ALA A 143 -10.81 11.36 -18.46
CA ALA A 143 -9.95 12.06 -19.42
C ALA A 143 -8.53 12.23 -18.82
N LEU A 144 -7.51 12.15 -19.68
CA LEU A 144 -6.15 12.50 -19.26
C LEU A 144 -6.14 13.96 -18.80
N PRO A 145 -5.48 14.27 -17.68
CA PRO A 145 -5.26 15.66 -17.33
C PRO A 145 -4.50 16.30 -18.49
N THR A 146 -5.08 17.35 -19.06
CA THR A 146 -4.41 18.16 -20.08
C THR A 146 -3.04 18.54 -19.53
N SER A 147 -1.96 18.13 -20.20
CA SER A 147 -0.61 18.47 -19.79
C SER A 147 -0.56 20.00 -19.69
N GLN A 148 -0.55 20.51 -18.46
CA GLN A 148 -0.16 21.89 -18.25
C GLN A 148 1.29 21.96 -18.69
N SER A 149 1.47 22.54 -19.88
CA SER A 149 2.77 22.96 -20.40
C SER A 149 3.43 23.81 -19.33
N VAL A 150 4.45 23.26 -18.71
CA VAL A 150 5.41 23.99 -17.90
C VAL A 150 6.35 24.75 -18.81
#